data_a3fd2ef46637e2fc4252e5fa2763ca9f
#
_entry.id   a3fd2ef46637e2fc4252e5fa2763ca9f
#
_cell.length_a   1.000
_cell.length_b   1.000
_cell.length_c   1.000
_cell.angle_alpha   90.00
_cell.angle_beta   90.00
_cell.angle_gamma   90.00
#
_symmetry.space_group_name_H-M   'P 1'
#
loop_
_entity.id
_entity.type
_entity.pdbx_description
1 polymer ?
#
loop_
_entity_poly.entity_id
_entity_poly.type
_entity_poly.pdbx_seq_one_letter_code
_entity_poly.pdbx_strand_id
1 'polypeptide(L)'
;MVSEQSQDETEQQPTIGRIPGLIAAVAIIGIAIGAAAGLLTLMLYQVERFALGYIENAHESGPFNVPAIRRAISVTVGASIAAVIWWLLRTRTTTVPSVKKAVGGALMPVWQTIVHVLLQIFIVGIGMSIGREVAPRELGAMFGQRFARWVRLGAKDTRMLVAITAAAGLAGVYNAPLAGTFFAVEILLADVTLETVTLAFACSALASWVASLVKGTHTFYLIGEADGLFTPDYMVFALVAGLMLGAAGALFRRGSQWAEKNKPSGAGILWMMPLAGLLTGVVAIVVPQVMGNGRATAQLSFSSKADLAVLPILLLSFVAKAIVTLLTIRSGASGGVLQPGIALGASGGAILGILWMQVFHTNSIGMYALLGACALLAASQQAPLMAICLVMELADAPINLFVPIGLAVAVSAFTASRLAKPLAAWHLPRAKAADR
;
A
#
# COMPACT_ATOMS: atom_id res chain seq x y z
N MET A 1 20.47 41.13 -32.29
CA MET A 1 20.85 41.35 -30.90
C MET A 1 19.63 41.08 -30.06
N VAL A 2 19.48 39.84 -29.65
CA VAL A 2 18.46 39.40 -28.68
C VAL A 2 19.24 39.02 -27.42
N SER A 3 19.04 39.79 -26.37
CA SER A 3 19.68 39.60 -25.09
C SER A 3 19.15 38.32 -24.43
N GLU A 4 20.00 37.31 -24.30
CA GLU A 4 19.81 36.21 -23.38
C GLU A 4 19.80 36.78 -21.95
N GLN A 5 18.61 36.86 -21.35
CA GLN A 5 18.50 37.02 -19.93
C GLN A 5 18.80 35.65 -19.31
N SER A 6 20.03 35.47 -18.85
CA SER A 6 20.42 34.44 -17.93
C SER A 6 19.62 34.63 -16.63
N GLN A 7 18.63 33.79 -16.40
CA GLN A 7 18.06 33.62 -15.06
C GLN A 7 19.13 32.96 -14.17
N ASP A 8 19.88 33.82 -13.52
CA ASP A 8 20.77 33.45 -12.43
C ASP A 8 19.90 33.04 -11.22
N GLU A 9 19.44 31.78 -11.22
CA GLU A 9 18.92 31.14 -10.00
C GLU A 9 20.11 31.05 -9.04
N THR A 10 20.23 32.01 -8.15
CA THR A 10 21.15 31.98 -7.03
C THR A 10 20.83 30.71 -6.21
N GLU A 11 21.49 29.61 -6.53
CA GLU A 11 21.53 28.40 -5.72
C GLU A 11 22.09 28.79 -4.34
N GLN A 12 21.19 28.97 -3.40
CA GLN A 12 21.58 29.21 -2.00
C GLN A 12 22.43 28.01 -1.54
N GLN A 13 23.71 28.25 -1.30
CA GLN A 13 24.59 27.19 -0.79
C GLN A 13 24.01 26.63 0.51
N PRO A 14 23.93 25.29 0.65
CA PRO A 14 23.40 24.67 1.85
C PRO A 14 24.28 25.04 3.06
N THR A 15 23.64 25.28 4.21
CA THR A 15 24.32 25.63 5.48
C THR A 15 25.28 24.50 5.93
N ILE A 16 24.97 23.27 5.56
CA ILE A 16 25.78 22.07 5.71
C ILE A 16 26.09 21.55 4.30
N GLY A 17 27.33 21.10 4.05
CA GLY A 17 27.66 20.54 2.72
C GLY A 17 26.63 19.49 2.28
N ARG A 18 26.34 19.40 0.98
CA ARG A 18 25.28 18.55 0.40
C ARG A 18 25.31 17.11 0.91
N ILE A 19 26.45 16.44 0.83
CA ILE A 19 26.57 15.03 1.23
C ILE A 19 26.40 14.84 2.76
N PRO A 20 27.10 15.57 3.64
CA PRO A 20 26.86 15.48 5.07
C PRO A 20 25.41 15.81 5.46
N GLY A 21 24.78 16.76 4.78
CA GLY A 21 23.38 17.11 4.99
C GLY A 21 22.41 15.97 4.66
N LEU A 22 22.63 15.25 3.57
CA LEU A 22 21.83 14.09 3.19
C LEU A 22 22.04 12.90 4.13
N ILE A 23 23.28 12.63 4.56
CA ILE A 23 23.58 11.59 5.55
C ILE A 23 22.90 11.90 6.89
N ALA A 24 23.01 13.15 7.36
CA ALA A 24 22.33 13.59 8.58
C ALA A 24 20.81 13.46 8.46
N ALA A 25 20.23 13.79 7.29
CA ALA A 25 18.82 13.62 7.01
C ALA A 25 18.39 12.15 7.13
N VAL A 26 19.11 11.24 6.49
CA VAL A 26 18.85 9.79 6.55
C VAL A 26 18.88 9.29 7.99
N ALA A 27 19.89 9.68 8.77
CA ALA A 27 20.04 9.24 10.16
C ALA A 27 18.92 9.81 11.05
N ILE A 28 18.74 11.14 11.08
CA ILE A 28 17.81 11.81 11.98
C ILE A 28 16.37 11.49 11.62
N ILE A 29 16.03 11.61 10.33
CA ILE A 29 14.64 11.39 9.89
C ILE A 29 14.31 9.90 9.86
N GLY A 30 15.23 9.02 9.48
CA GLY A 30 15.04 7.58 9.54
C GLY A 30 14.67 7.11 10.95
N ILE A 31 15.39 7.60 11.98
CA ILE A 31 15.06 7.33 13.40
C ILE A 31 13.68 7.89 13.77
N ALA A 32 13.42 9.17 13.45
CA ALA A 32 12.16 9.82 13.79
C ALA A 32 10.95 9.14 13.14
N ILE A 33 11.08 8.76 11.86
CA ILE A 33 10.01 8.07 11.11
C ILE A 33 9.84 6.64 11.62
N GLY A 34 10.92 5.92 11.92
CA GLY A 34 10.85 4.59 12.50
C GLY A 34 10.09 4.60 13.82
N ALA A 35 10.43 5.52 14.73
CA ALA A 35 9.70 5.71 15.98
C ALA A 35 8.23 6.06 15.74
N ALA A 36 7.95 7.00 14.84
CA ALA A 36 6.58 7.39 14.49
C ALA A 36 5.78 6.22 13.88
N ALA A 37 6.35 5.42 12.99
CA ALA A 37 5.70 4.25 12.40
C ALA A 37 5.40 3.17 13.46
N GLY A 38 6.32 2.96 14.39
CA GLY A 38 6.11 2.11 15.56
C GLY A 38 4.94 2.60 16.43
N LEU A 39 4.93 3.89 16.80
CA LEU A 39 3.87 4.49 17.60
C LEU A 39 2.50 4.46 16.91
N LEU A 40 2.44 4.70 15.59
CA LEU A 40 1.21 4.56 14.81
C LEU A 40 0.70 3.11 14.81
N THR A 41 1.60 2.12 14.81
CA THR A 41 1.23 0.72 14.91
C THR A 41 0.69 0.39 16.30
N LEU A 42 1.32 0.89 17.37
CA LEU A 42 0.80 0.74 18.74
C LEU A 42 -0.57 1.43 18.91
N MET A 43 -0.75 2.61 18.31
CA MET A 43 -2.04 3.29 18.29
C MET A 43 -3.11 2.43 17.59
N LEU A 44 -2.79 1.82 16.44
CA LEU A 44 -3.71 0.89 15.77
C LEU A 44 -4.16 -0.21 16.72
N TYR A 45 -3.22 -0.88 17.39
CA TYR A 45 -3.50 -1.95 18.35
C TYR A 45 -4.39 -1.48 19.51
N GLN A 46 -4.19 -0.26 20.01
CA GLN A 46 -5.06 0.29 21.06
C GLN A 46 -6.47 0.57 20.55
N VAL A 47 -6.60 1.10 19.34
CA VAL A 47 -7.92 1.33 18.73
C VAL A 47 -8.65 0.01 18.50
N GLU A 48 -8.00 -1.01 17.96
CA GLU A 48 -8.55 -2.36 17.77
C GLU A 48 -9.00 -2.97 19.09
N ARG A 49 -8.12 -2.92 20.11
CA ARG A 49 -8.43 -3.42 21.45
C ARG A 49 -9.66 -2.77 22.05
N PHE A 50 -9.75 -1.46 21.98
CA PHE A 50 -10.85 -0.70 22.55
C PHE A 50 -12.15 -0.89 21.75
N ALA A 51 -12.09 -0.70 20.43
CA ALA A 51 -13.26 -0.70 19.56
C ALA A 51 -13.77 -2.10 19.28
N LEU A 52 -12.88 -3.04 18.94
CA LEU A 52 -13.23 -4.40 18.51
C LEU A 52 -12.96 -5.46 19.57
N GLY A 53 -12.06 -5.20 20.54
CA GLY A 53 -11.74 -6.14 21.63
C GLY A 53 -10.73 -7.21 21.26
N TYR A 54 -9.98 -7.01 20.17
CA TYR A 54 -8.87 -7.84 19.75
C TYR A 54 -7.68 -6.98 19.31
N ILE A 55 -6.54 -7.58 19.08
CA ILE A 55 -5.34 -6.94 18.49
C ILE A 55 -4.86 -7.82 17.35
N GLU A 56 -4.73 -7.22 16.14
CA GLU A 56 -4.26 -7.97 14.97
C GLU A 56 -2.84 -8.51 15.18
N ASN A 57 -2.67 -9.82 14.95
CA ASN A 57 -1.38 -10.50 14.93
C ASN A 57 -1.38 -11.62 13.87
N ALA A 58 -0.30 -12.40 13.77
CA ALA A 58 -0.21 -13.45 12.77
C ALA A 58 -1.21 -14.59 12.97
N HIS A 59 -1.60 -14.87 14.23
CA HIS A 59 -2.55 -15.93 14.57
C HIS A 59 -3.99 -15.42 14.65
N GLU A 60 -4.20 -14.19 15.08
CA GLU A 60 -5.50 -13.51 15.11
C GLU A 60 -5.47 -12.32 14.13
N SER A 61 -5.56 -12.63 12.85
CA SER A 61 -5.39 -11.66 11.77
C SER A 61 -6.61 -10.76 11.53
N GLY A 62 -7.73 -11.00 12.22
CA GLY A 62 -8.97 -10.25 12.04
C GLY A 62 -10.02 -10.49 13.11
N PRO A 63 -11.15 -9.77 13.07
CA PRO A 63 -12.19 -9.79 14.11
C PRO A 63 -13.12 -11.00 14.00
N PHE A 64 -12.59 -12.22 13.80
CA PHE A 64 -13.39 -13.42 13.60
C PHE A 64 -14.21 -13.78 14.86
N ASN A 65 -13.62 -13.62 16.05
CA ASN A 65 -14.24 -13.95 17.34
C ASN A 65 -15.01 -12.77 17.94
N VAL A 66 -15.04 -11.60 17.28
CA VAL A 66 -15.76 -10.41 17.75
C VAL A 66 -17.24 -10.53 17.43
N PRO A 67 -18.17 -10.27 18.37
CA PRO A 67 -19.61 -10.29 18.08
C PRO A 67 -19.98 -9.38 16.91
N ALA A 68 -20.84 -9.87 16.00
CA ALA A 68 -21.23 -9.16 14.79
C ALA A 68 -21.78 -7.74 15.06
N ILE A 69 -22.58 -7.61 16.14
CA ILE A 69 -23.13 -6.31 16.53
C ILE A 69 -22.04 -5.32 16.97
N ARG A 70 -21.00 -5.79 17.67
CA ARG A 70 -19.86 -4.96 18.08
C ARG A 70 -19.08 -4.49 16.85
N ARG A 71 -18.85 -5.38 15.87
CA ARG A 71 -18.21 -5.03 14.58
C ARG A 71 -18.97 -3.94 13.86
N ALA A 72 -20.30 -4.11 13.72
CA ALA A 72 -21.16 -3.14 13.02
C ALA A 72 -21.21 -1.79 13.75
N ILE A 73 -21.36 -1.78 15.06
CA ILE A 73 -21.38 -0.55 15.88
C ILE A 73 -20.02 0.15 15.79
N SER A 74 -18.92 -0.57 16.01
CA SER A 74 -17.57 -0.01 15.98
C SER A 74 -17.30 0.74 14.68
N VAL A 75 -17.50 0.07 13.54
CA VAL A 75 -17.18 0.66 12.23
C VAL A 75 -18.14 1.81 11.86
N THR A 76 -19.42 1.73 12.23
CA THR A 76 -20.42 2.78 11.92
C THR A 76 -20.19 4.03 12.76
N VAL A 77 -20.07 3.87 14.08
CA VAL A 77 -19.87 5.00 15.00
C VAL A 77 -18.50 5.65 14.76
N GLY A 78 -17.45 4.83 14.64
CA GLY A 78 -16.12 5.37 14.38
C GLY A 78 -16.02 6.08 13.02
N ALA A 79 -16.67 5.57 11.97
CA ALA A 79 -16.77 6.24 10.68
C ALA A 79 -17.48 7.60 10.80
N SER A 80 -18.54 7.66 11.62
CA SER A 80 -19.27 8.92 11.88
C SER A 80 -18.40 9.98 12.56
N ILE A 81 -17.63 9.57 13.59
CA ILE A 81 -16.68 10.45 14.28
C ILE A 81 -15.63 10.96 13.30
N ALA A 82 -15.01 10.07 12.53
CA ALA A 82 -13.99 10.43 11.56
C ALA A 82 -14.53 11.34 10.44
N ALA A 83 -15.76 11.13 10.01
CA ALA A 83 -16.43 11.98 9.02
C ALA A 83 -16.53 13.43 9.48
N VAL A 84 -16.95 13.66 10.73
CA VAL A 84 -17.05 15.00 11.32
C VAL A 84 -15.67 15.67 11.40
N ILE A 85 -14.67 14.96 11.90
CA ILE A 85 -13.32 15.52 12.06
C ILE A 85 -12.70 15.83 10.69
N TRP A 86 -12.82 14.93 9.69
CA TRP A 86 -12.32 15.20 8.34
C TRP A 86 -13.12 16.31 7.63
N TRP A 87 -14.43 16.41 7.86
CA TRP A 87 -15.21 17.52 7.33
C TRP A 87 -14.70 18.86 7.87
N LEU A 88 -14.51 18.98 9.19
CA LEU A 88 -13.93 20.17 9.82
C LEU A 88 -12.51 20.46 9.30
N LEU A 89 -11.65 19.43 9.25
CA LEU A 89 -10.28 19.58 8.80
C LEU A 89 -10.20 20.11 7.37
N ARG A 90 -11.06 19.59 6.46
CA ARG A 90 -11.03 19.91 5.03
C ARG A 90 -11.74 21.21 4.68
N THR A 91 -12.74 21.62 5.47
CA THR A 91 -13.54 22.81 5.19
C THR A 91 -13.14 24.05 5.98
N ARG A 92 -12.49 23.86 7.13
CA ARG A 92 -12.11 24.95 8.03
C ARG A 92 -10.61 25.19 8.15
N THR A 93 -9.78 24.34 7.48
CA THR A 93 -8.32 24.44 7.58
C THR A 93 -7.66 24.18 6.24
N THR A 94 -6.32 24.30 6.21
CA THR A 94 -5.52 24.00 5.01
C THR A 94 -5.55 22.49 4.72
N THR A 95 -5.93 22.11 3.51
CA THR A 95 -5.99 20.71 3.09
C THR A 95 -4.60 20.08 3.02
N VAL A 96 -4.49 18.84 3.48
CA VAL A 96 -3.26 18.05 3.41
C VAL A 96 -3.05 17.55 1.97
N PRO A 97 -1.95 17.90 1.31
CA PRO A 97 -1.66 17.39 -0.03
C PRO A 97 -1.23 15.93 0.01
N SER A 98 -1.48 15.19 -1.06
CA SER A 98 -0.96 13.83 -1.18
C SER A 98 0.57 13.80 -1.21
N VAL A 99 1.17 12.67 -0.85
CA VAL A 99 2.64 12.48 -0.86
C VAL A 99 3.24 12.81 -2.23
N LYS A 100 2.59 12.43 -3.34
CA LYS A 100 3.04 12.80 -4.70
C LYS A 100 3.09 14.31 -4.92
N LYS A 101 2.09 15.04 -4.43
CA LYS A 101 2.07 16.52 -4.50
C LYS A 101 3.16 17.10 -3.61
N ALA A 102 3.41 16.51 -2.43
CA ALA A 102 4.48 16.92 -1.52
C ALA A 102 5.87 16.72 -2.13
N VAL A 103 6.11 15.60 -2.83
CA VAL A 103 7.32 15.36 -3.62
C VAL A 103 7.46 16.40 -4.75
N GLY A 104 6.35 16.84 -5.34
CA GLY A 104 6.30 17.92 -6.32
C GLY A 104 6.41 19.34 -5.75
N GLY A 105 6.68 19.49 -4.43
CA GLY A 105 6.91 20.79 -3.78
C GLY A 105 5.71 21.35 -2.99
N ALA A 106 4.53 20.72 -3.02
CA ALA A 106 3.39 21.18 -2.23
C ALA A 106 3.69 21.05 -0.73
N LEU A 107 3.45 22.11 0.02
CA LEU A 107 3.77 22.17 1.45
C LEU A 107 2.77 21.39 2.29
N MET A 108 3.26 20.52 3.18
CA MET A 108 2.44 19.80 4.15
C MET A 108 2.27 20.61 5.43
N PRO A 109 1.04 21.01 5.78
CA PRO A 109 0.76 21.73 7.03
C PRO A 109 0.90 20.78 8.22
N VAL A 110 1.60 21.19 9.29
CA VAL A 110 2.06 20.27 10.35
C VAL A 110 0.91 19.65 11.13
N TRP A 111 0.13 20.47 11.84
CA TRP A 111 -0.91 19.94 12.72
C TRP A 111 -2.05 19.25 11.96
N GLN A 112 -2.38 19.77 10.76
CA GLN A 112 -3.39 19.14 9.91
C GLN A 112 -2.93 17.76 9.41
N THR A 113 -1.66 17.64 9.04
CA THR A 113 -1.08 16.35 8.66
C THR A 113 -1.10 15.38 9.83
N ILE A 114 -0.74 15.80 11.04
CA ILE A 114 -0.78 14.95 12.23
C ILE A 114 -2.21 14.44 12.48
N VAL A 115 -3.21 15.33 12.52
CA VAL A 115 -4.62 14.94 12.74
C VAL A 115 -5.08 14.01 11.63
N HIS A 116 -4.73 14.31 10.36
CA HIS A 116 -5.10 13.50 9.21
C HIS A 116 -4.53 12.08 9.28
N VAL A 117 -3.26 11.96 9.68
CA VAL A 117 -2.56 10.68 9.88
C VAL A 117 -3.19 9.87 11.01
N LEU A 118 -3.47 10.49 12.15
CA LEU A 118 -4.12 9.81 13.29
C LEU A 118 -5.51 9.29 12.91
N LEU A 119 -6.29 10.07 12.14
CA LEU A 119 -7.59 9.62 11.64
C LEU A 119 -7.49 8.44 10.69
N GLN A 120 -6.47 8.37 9.82
CA GLN A 120 -6.25 7.22 8.95
C GLN A 120 -5.99 5.93 9.75
N ILE A 121 -5.19 6.00 10.81
CA ILE A 121 -4.96 4.85 11.70
C ILE A 121 -6.23 4.49 12.47
N PHE A 122 -6.93 5.50 12.98
CA PHE A 122 -8.20 5.29 13.70
C PHE A 122 -9.23 4.54 12.87
N ILE A 123 -9.48 4.96 11.61
CA ILE A 123 -10.51 4.31 10.79
C ILE A 123 -10.15 2.86 10.42
N VAL A 124 -8.88 2.55 10.28
CA VAL A 124 -8.44 1.17 10.06
C VAL A 124 -8.69 0.33 11.32
N GLY A 125 -8.33 0.84 12.48
CA GLY A 125 -8.49 0.14 13.76
C GLY A 125 -9.94 -0.10 14.19
N ILE A 126 -10.88 0.79 13.80
CA ILE A 126 -12.32 0.54 14.03
C ILE A 126 -12.94 -0.43 13.02
N GLY A 127 -12.18 -0.84 11.98
CA GLY A 127 -12.58 -1.85 11.01
C GLY A 127 -12.99 -1.35 9.62
N MET A 128 -12.82 -0.06 9.27
CA MET A 128 -13.03 0.41 7.88
C MET A 128 -12.07 -0.31 6.93
N SER A 129 -12.59 -0.73 5.76
CA SER A 129 -11.83 -1.50 4.77
C SER A 129 -10.91 -0.62 3.93
N ILE A 130 -9.72 -0.31 4.46
CA ILE A 130 -8.72 0.54 3.80
C ILE A 130 -7.33 0.30 4.40
N GLY A 131 -6.26 0.52 3.64
CA GLY A 131 -4.90 0.32 4.10
C GLY A 131 -4.37 1.46 4.99
N ARG A 132 -3.47 1.11 5.92
CA ARG A 132 -2.87 2.03 6.90
C ARG A 132 -1.57 2.69 6.44
N GLU A 133 -1.06 2.32 5.29
CA GLU A 133 0.27 2.66 4.80
C GLU A 133 0.45 4.12 4.36
N VAL A 134 -0.63 4.86 4.14
CA VAL A 134 -0.55 6.28 3.73
C VAL A 134 -0.14 7.16 4.91
N ALA A 135 -0.63 6.88 6.10
CA ALA A 135 -0.36 7.63 7.31
C ALA A 135 1.15 7.83 7.60
N PRO A 136 1.98 6.77 7.74
CA PRO A 136 3.40 6.94 7.98
C PRO A 136 4.14 7.57 6.79
N ARG A 137 3.67 7.40 5.55
CA ARG A 137 4.24 8.05 4.37
C ARG A 137 4.02 9.56 4.38
N GLU A 138 2.86 10.02 4.81
CA GLU A 138 2.56 11.46 4.94
C GLU A 138 3.41 12.10 6.06
N LEU A 139 3.58 11.43 7.20
CA LEU A 139 4.51 11.91 8.23
C LEU A 139 5.95 11.98 7.71
N GLY A 140 6.40 10.95 7.00
CA GLY A 140 7.72 10.92 6.40
C GLY A 140 7.94 12.08 5.43
N ALA A 141 6.99 12.33 4.53
CA ALA A 141 7.05 13.45 3.60
C ALA A 141 7.11 14.81 4.33
N MET A 142 6.30 14.98 5.37
CA MET A 142 6.28 16.20 6.19
C MET A 142 7.64 16.41 6.89
N PHE A 143 8.20 15.40 7.52
CA PHE A 143 9.51 15.49 8.18
C PHE A 143 10.62 15.79 7.18
N GLY A 144 10.63 15.10 6.03
CA GLY A 144 11.58 15.36 4.95
C GLY A 144 11.55 16.81 4.46
N GLN A 145 10.37 17.37 4.25
CA GLN A 145 10.21 18.78 3.87
C GLN A 145 10.71 19.75 4.95
N ARG A 146 10.44 19.46 6.21
CA ARG A 146 10.89 20.33 7.32
C ARG A 146 12.39 20.31 7.45
N PHE A 147 13.00 19.13 7.37
CA PHE A 147 14.44 18.98 7.45
C PHE A 147 15.15 19.64 6.27
N ALA A 148 14.67 19.39 5.03
CA ALA A 148 15.24 20.00 3.84
C ALA A 148 15.29 21.54 3.92
N ARG A 149 14.22 22.15 4.45
CA ARG A 149 14.18 23.59 4.70
C ARG A 149 15.14 24.04 5.80
N TRP A 150 15.26 23.25 6.87
CA TRP A 150 16.15 23.58 7.97
C TRP A 150 17.62 23.61 7.54
N VAL A 151 18.04 22.64 6.70
CA VAL A 151 19.40 22.58 6.17
C VAL A 151 19.58 23.32 4.82
N ARG A 152 18.52 23.94 4.31
CA ARG A 152 18.49 24.70 3.05
C ARG A 152 18.93 23.89 1.84
N LEU A 153 18.41 22.67 1.67
CA LEU A 153 18.67 21.86 0.49
C LEU A 153 18.06 22.49 -0.76
N GLY A 154 18.74 22.32 -1.91
CA GLY A 154 18.22 22.71 -3.20
C GLY A 154 16.94 21.93 -3.58
N ALA A 155 16.20 22.40 -4.57
CA ALA A 155 14.90 21.85 -4.97
C ALA A 155 14.99 20.36 -5.37
N LYS A 156 16.02 19.95 -6.09
CA LYS A 156 16.27 18.57 -6.52
C LYS A 156 16.47 17.64 -5.31
N ASP A 157 17.33 18.03 -4.38
CA ASP A 157 17.63 17.25 -3.19
C ASP A 157 16.43 17.20 -2.22
N THR A 158 15.69 18.31 -2.11
CA THR A 158 14.43 18.34 -1.35
C THR A 158 13.40 17.35 -1.90
N ARG A 159 13.20 17.32 -3.23
CA ARG A 159 12.32 16.36 -3.88
C ARG A 159 12.73 14.92 -3.59
N MET A 160 14.02 14.61 -3.73
CA MET A 160 14.59 13.29 -3.44
C MET A 160 14.40 12.93 -1.96
N LEU A 161 14.74 13.81 -1.04
CA LEU A 161 14.63 13.57 0.39
C LEU A 161 13.17 13.32 0.81
N VAL A 162 12.22 14.11 0.33
CA VAL A 162 10.78 13.92 0.63
C VAL A 162 10.27 12.57 0.16
N ALA A 163 10.71 12.11 -1.01
CA ALA A 163 10.34 10.79 -1.51
C ALA A 163 10.95 9.65 -0.66
N ILE A 164 12.24 9.75 -0.34
CA ILE A 164 12.97 8.77 0.49
C ILE A 164 12.34 8.66 1.87
N THR A 165 12.06 9.79 2.51
CA THR A 165 11.51 9.82 3.87
C THR A 165 10.05 9.35 3.93
N ALA A 166 9.25 9.64 2.88
CA ALA A 166 7.92 9.06 2.74
C ALA A 166 7.97 7.53 2.59
N ALA A 167 8.90 7.04 1.80
CA ALA A 167 9.11 5.61 1.60
C ALA A 167 9.62 4.90 2.87
N ALA A 168 10.48 5.56 3.65
CA ALA A 168 10.92 5.06 4.96
C ALA A 168 9.74 4.89 5.94
N GLY A 169 8.69 5.71 5.83
CA GLY A 169 7.44 5.52 6.58
C GLY A 169 6.73 4.20 6.23
N LEU A 170 6.70 3.83 4.95
CA LEU A 170 6.19 2.53 4.52
C LEU A 170 7.05 1.39 5.07
N ALA A 171 8.39 1.52 4.95
CA ALA A 171 9.33 0.53 5.45
C ALA A 171 9.16 0.29 6.96
N GLY A 172 9.06 1.36 7.75
CA GLY A 172 8.91 1.28 9.20
C GLY A 172 7.63 0.60 9.64
N VAL A 173 6.47 0.88 8.99
CA VAL A 173 5.20 0.27 9.41
C VAL A 173 5.13 -1.23 9.12
N TYR A 174 5.86 -1.70 8.11
CA TYR A 174 5.83 -3.09 7.66
C TYR A 174 7.11 -3.89 7.94
N ASN A 175 8.16 -3.27 8.46
CA ASN A 175 9.50 -3.87 8.56
C ASN A 175 10.02 -4.36 7.20
N ALA A 176 9.80 -3.55 6.16
CA ALA A 176 10.05 -3.91 4.77
C ALA A 176 10.97 -2.87 4.09
N PRO A 177 12.29 -2.89 4.37
CA PRO A 177 13.23 -1.89 3.85
C PRO A 177 13.41 -1.92 2.34
N LEU A 178 13.39 -3.09 1.70
CA LEU A 178 13.48 -3.20 0.24
C LEU A 178 12.22 -2.64 -0.42
N ALA A 179 11.03 -2.98 0.11
CA ALA A 179 9.78 -2.43 -0.38
C ALA A 179 9.74 -0.90 -0.28
N GLY A 180 10.19 -0.33 0.84
CA GLY A 180 10.34 1.12 1.00
C GLY A 180 11.26 1.71 -0.07
N THR A 181 12.42 1.10 -0.28
CA THR A 181 13.39 1.54 -1.29
C THR A 181 12.76 1.61 -2.68
N PHE A 182 12.14 0.50 -3.13
CA PHE A 182 11.51 0.46 -4.45
C PHE A 182 10.27 1.34 -4.53
N PHE A 183 9.55 1.56 -3.42
CA PHE A 183 8.46 2.55 -3.38
C PHE A 183 8.97 3.97 -3.67
N ALA A 184 10.14 4.36 -3.15
CA ALA A 184 10.73 5.66 -3.43
C ALA A 184 11.05 5.81 -4.92
N VAL A 185 11.77 4.83 -5.51
CA VAL A 185 12.32 4.95 -6.86
C VAL A 185 11.32 4.61 -7.97
N GLU A 186 10.42 3.63 -7.78
CA GLU A 186 9.42 3.27 -8.79
C GLU A 186 8.17 4.16 -8.78
N ILE A 187 7.71 4.59 -7.58
CA ILE A 187 6.39 5.25 -7.46
C ILE A 187 6.51 6.76 -7.26
N LEU A 188 7.44 7.20 -6.40
CA LEU A 188 7.52 8.61 -6.02
C LEU A 188 8.44 9.43 -6.92
N LEU A 189 9.63 8.92 -7.23
CA LEU A 189 10.62 9.62 -8.05
C LEU A 189 10.49 9.27 -9.54
N ALA A 190 10.14 8.01 -9.85
CA ALA A 190 10.24 7.42 -11.18
C ALA A 190 11.65 7.58 -11.78
N ASP A 191 12.65 7.49 -10.92
CA ASP A 191 14.08 7.68 -11.23
C ASP A 191 14.92 6.74 -10.37
N VAL A 192 15.83 5.99 -11.01
CA VAL A 192 16.66 4.96 -10.38
C VAL A 192 18.12 5.33 -10.59
N THR A 193 18.71 5.97 -9.59
CA THR A 193 20.16 6.26 -9.54
C THR A 193 20.78 5.55 -8.34
N LEU A 194 22.10 5.32 -8.39
CA LEU A 194 22.81 4.73 -7.26
C LEU A 194 22.62 5.55 -5.98
N GLU A 195 22.64 6.88 -6.09
CA GLU A 195 22.44 7.79 -4.97
C GLU A 195 21.03 7.64 -4.37
N THR A 196 19.97 7.67 -5.19
CA THR A 196 18.59 7.55 -4.70
C THR A 196 18.33 6.19 -4.07
N VAL A 197 18.81 5.10 -4.68
CA VAL A 197 18.65 3.74 -4.14
C VAL A 197 19.38 3.58 -2.81
N THR A 198 20.64 4.04 -2.74
CA THR A 198 21.48 3.89 -1.52
C THR A 198 20.88 4.67 -0.35
N LEU A 199 20.49 5.93 -0.56
CA LEU A 199 19.89 6.76 0.50
C LEU A 199 18.50 6.25 0.88
N ALA A 200 17.67 5.80 -0.06
CA ALA A 200 16.37 5.22 0.20
C ALA A 200 16.49 3.93 1.02
N PHE A 201 17.44 3.07 0.67
CA PHE A 201 17.65 1.82 1.40
C PHE A 201 18.16 2.08 2.81
N ALA A 202 19.16 2.96 2.98
CA ALA A 202 19.68 3.31 4.29
C ALA A 202 18.59 3.92 5.21
N CYS A 203 17.78 4.85 4.69
CA CYS A 203 16.69 5.47 5.44
C CYS A 203 15.58 4.45 5.79
N SER A 204 15.21 3.59 4.84
CA SER A 204 14.19 2.55 5.02
C SER A 204 14.65 1.49 6.02
N ALA A 205 15.90 1.03 5.92
CA ALA A 205 16.48 0.05 6.85
C ALA A 205 16.53 0.61 8.28
N LEU A 206 16.97 1.85 8.44
CA LEU A 206 17.03 2.51 9.74
C LEU A 206 15.63 2.70 10.33
N ALA A 207 14.65 3.13 9.51
CA ALA A 207 13.27 3.28 9.96
C ALA A 207 12.63 1.94 10.33
N SER A 208 12.89 0.87 9.58
CA SER A 208 12.41 -0.47 9.91
C SER A 208 13.01 -0.98 11.21
N TRP A 209 14.32 -0.80 11.40
CA TRP A 209 15.01 -1.20 12.63
C TRP A 209 14.45 -0.47 13.85
N VAL A 210 14.35 0.87 13.80
CA VAL A 210 13.81 1.65 14.93
C VAL A 210 12.34 1.32 15.19
N ALA A 211 11.53 1.14 14.14
CA ALA A 211 10.14 0.72 14.29
C ALA A 211 10.02 -0.66 14.97
N SER A 212 10.92 -1.59 14.67
CA SER A 212 10.95 -2.92 15.29
C SER A 212 11.26 -2.87 16.79
N LEU A 213 12.07 -1.92 17.23
CA LEU A 213 12.33 -1.69 18.66
C LEU A 213 11.08 -1.21 19.42
N VAL A 214 10.16 -0.51 18.72
CA VAL A 214 8.92 0.02 19.32
C VAL A 214 7.77 -0.98 19.28
N LYS A 215 7.56 -1.67 18.14
CA LYS A 215 6.39 -2.55 17.92
C LYS A 215 6.70 -4.05 17.93
N GLY A 216 7.99 -4.42 18.02
CA GLY A 216 8.47 -5.79 17.90
C GLY A 216 8.73 -6.24 16.46
N THR A 217 9.35 -7.42 16.34
CA THR A 217 9.66 -8.10 15.07
C THR A 217 8.78 -9.34 14.94
N HIS A 218 7.63 -9.19 14.31
CA HIS A 218 6.74 -10.32 14.04
C HIS A 218 6.49 -10.42 12.55
N THR A 219 6.57 -11.65 12.02
CA THR A 219 6.15 -11.96 10.66
C THR A 219 4.71 -11.49 10.46
N PHE A 220 4.47 -10.77 9.38
CA PHE A 220 3.16 -10.18 9.15
C PHE A 220 2.17 -11.23 8.62
N TYR A 221 2.62 -12.12 7.72
CA TYR A 221 1.84 -13.21 7.15
C TYR A 221 2.49 -14.56 7.37
N LEU A 222 1.71 -15.57 7.74
CA LEU A 222 2.12 -16.97 7.81
C LEU A 222 1.67 -17.67 6.53
N ILE A 223 2.60 -18.08 5.68
CA ILE A 223 2.32 -18.72 4.38
C ILE A 223 2.34 -20.25 4.42
N GLY A 224 2.61 -20.86 5.59
CA GLY A 224 2.81 -22.29 5.71
C GLY A 224 4.12 -22.78 5.13
N GLU A 225 4.20 -24.08 4.82
CA GLU A 225 5.38 -24.66 4.18
C GLU A 225 5.48 -24.16 2.75
N ALA A 226 6.55 -23.44 2.46
CA ALA A 226 6.88 -22.90 1.15
C ALA A 226 8.13 -23.62 0.63
N ASP A 227 7.97 -24.90 0.27
CA ASP A 227 9.02 -25.65 -0.41
C ASP A 227 9.16 -25.11 -1.84
N GLY A 228 10.19 -24.32 -2.04
CA GLY A 228 10.45 -23.60 -3.30
C GLY A 228 10.90 -24.50 -4.46
N LEU A 229 10.10 -25.51 -4.77
CA LEU A 229 10.34 -26.34 -5.93
C LEU A 229 9.81 -25.66 -7.19
N PHE A 230 10.71 -25.37 -8.14
CA PHE A 230 10.36 -24.85 -9.48
C PHE A 230 9.88 -25.99 -10.37
N THR A 231 8.68 -26.46 -10.16
CA THR A 231 8.07 -27.45 -11.07
C THR A 231 7.56 -26.75 -12.33
N PRO A 232 7.63 -27.38 -13.52
CA PRO A 232 7.14 -26.78 -14.77
C PRO A 232 5.69 -26.33 -14.70
N ASP A 233 4.83 -27.09 -13.99
CA ASP A 233 3.42 -26.77 -13.78
C ASP A 233 3.25 -25.49 -12.94
N TYR A 234 4.10 -25.24 -11.92
CA TYR A 234 4.07 -23.99 -11.14
C TYR A 234 4.53 -22.78 -11.98
N MET A 235 5.46 -22.97 -12.90
CA MET A 235 5.87 -21.93 -13.85
C MET A 235 4.74 -21.60 -14.85
N VAL A 236 4.00 -22.61 -15.34
CA VAL A 236 2.80 -22.38 -16.18
C VAL A 236 1.70 -21.69 -15.37
N PHE A 237 1.48 -22.11 -14.13
CA PHE A 237 0.56 -21.40 -13.22
C PHE A 237 0.93 -19.92 -13.09
N ALA A 238 2.22 -19.60 -12.92
CA ALA A 238 2.68 -18.22 -12.80
C ALA A 238 2.28 -17.35 -14.01
N LEU A 239 2.34 -17.90 -15.23
CA LEU A 239 1.89 -17.21 -16.45
C LEU A 239 0.38 -16.97 -16.44
N VAL A 240 -0.41 -18.01 -16.12
CA VAL A 240 -1.88 -17.93 -16.09
C VAL A 240 -2.35 -16.97 -14.98
N ALA A 241 -1.82 -17.12 -13.78
CA ALA A 241 -2.13 -16.25 -12.65
C ALA A 241 -1.71 -14.80 -12.92
N GLY A 242 -0.52 -14.59 -13.52
CA GLY A 242 -0.05 -13.27 -13.94
C GLY A 242 -1.01 -12.58 -14.91
N LEU A 243 -1.53 -13.30 -15.90
CA LEU A 243 -2.51 -12.77 -16.85
C LEU A 243 -3.83 -12.40 -16.16
N MET A 244 -4.42 -13.33 -15.41
CA MET A 244 -5.74 -13.16 -14.79
C MET A 244 -5.71 -12.10 -13.68
N LEU A 245 -4.72 -12.17 -12.80
CA LEU A 245 -4.59 -11.23 -11.68
C LEU A 245 -4.04 -9.88 -12.15
N GLY A 246 -3.31 -9.84 -13.27
CA GLY A 246 -2.97 -8.61 -13.96
C GLY A 246 -4.20 -7.84 -14.43
N ALA A 247 -5.16 -8.53 -15.03
CA ALA A 247 -6.45 -7.96 -15.44
C ALA A 247 -7.28 -7.50 -14.22
N ALA A 248 -7.38 -8.34 -13.18
CA ALA A 248 -8.08 -8.01 -11.94
C ALA A 248 -7.44 -6.81 -11.23
N GLY A 249 -6.11 -6.74 -11.16
CA GLY A 249 -5.37 -5.62 -10.59
C GLY A 249 -5.57 -4.31 -11.35
N ALA A 250 -5.60 -4.37 -12.69
CA ALA A 250 -5.93 -3.22 -13.53
C ALA A 250 -7.36 -2.71 -13.29
N LEU A 251 -8.31 -3.62 -13.11
CA LEU A 251 -9.70 -3.27 -12.78
C LEU A 251 -9.80 -2.64 -11.40
N PHE A 252 -9.16 -3.22 -10.38
CA PHE A 252 -9.13 -2.67 -9.02
C PHE A 252 -8.47 -1.27 -8.99
N ARG A 253 -7.38 -1.09 -9.74
CA ARG A 253 -6.75 0.23 -9.92
C ARG A 253 -7.71 1.27 -10.50
N ARG A 254 -8.42 0.93 -11.57
CA ARG A 254 -9.43 1.82 -12.17
C ARG A 254 -10.55 2.16 -11.19
N GLY A 255 -11.05 1.15 -10.47
CA GLY A 255 -12.06 1.33 -9.44
C GLY A 255 -11.59 2.26 -8.31
N SER A 256 -10.37 2.07 -7.80
CA SER A 256 -9.81 2.90 -6.73
C SER A 256 -9.56 4.35 -7.20
N GLN A 257 -9.07 4.54 -8.42
CA GLN A 257 -8.90 5.87 -9.01
C GLN A 257 -10.24 6.57 -9.22
N TRP A 258 -11.26 5.83 -9.70
CA TRP A 258 -12.62 6.36 -9.82
C TRP A 258 -13.20 6.75 -8.46
N ALA A 259 -13.06 5.90 -7.45
CA ALA A 259 -13.51 6.17 -6.10
C ALA A 259 -12.84 7.41 -5.51
N GLU A 260 -11.51 7.53 -5.68
CA GLU A 260 -10.71 8.68 -5.23
C GLU A 260 -11.14 9.98 -5.92
N LYS A 261 -11.30 9.96 -7.24
CA LYS A 261 -11.70 11.12 -8.03
C LYS A 261 -13.10 11.62 -7.67
N ASN A 262 -13.99 10.72 -7.27
CA ASN A 262 -15.38 11.03 -6.97
C ASN A 262 -15.67 11.13 -5.46
N LYS A 263 -14.67 11.35 -4.61
CA LYS A 263 -14.86 11.62 -3.19
C LYS A 263 -15.78 12.83 -2.97
N PRO A 264 -16.60 12.83 -1.91
CA PRO A 264 -17.46 13.96 -1.62
C PRO A 264 -16.64 15.19 -1.26
N SER A 265 -16.98 16.32 -1.84
CA SER A 265 -16.52 17.64 -1.41
C SER A 265 -17.50 18.22 -0.37
N GLY A 266 -16.97 18.79 0.72
CA GLY A 266 -17.81 19.43 1.75
C GLY A 266 -18.65 18.46 2.59
N ALA A 267 -19.91 18.78 2.84
CA ALA A 267 -20.78 18.06 3.80
C ALA A 267 -21.17 16.63 3.38
N GLY A 268 -20.97 16.24 2.13
CA GLY A 268 -21.31 14.90 1.67
C GLY A 268 -20.62 13.77 2.45
N ILE A 269 -19.43 14.02 3.02
CA ILE A 269 -18.72 13.06 3.85
C ILE A 269 -19.50 12.68 5.11
N LEU A 270 -20.32 13.61 5.67
CA LEU A 270 -21.04 13.43 6.93
C LEU A 270 -22.08 12.33 6.90
N TRP A 271 -22.60 11.97 5.72
CA TRP A 271 -23.55 10.88 5.55
C TRP A 271 -22.99 9.70 4.77
N MET A 272 -22.10 9.96 3.80
CA MET A 272 -21.52 8.90 2.97
C MET A 272 -20.58 7.99 3.75
N MET A 273 -19.77 8.54 4.65
CA MET A 273 -18.82 7.78 5.42
C MET A 273 -19.47 6.92 6.52
N PRO A 274 -20.44 7.41 7.31
CA PRO A 274 -21.26 6.57 8.18
C PRO A 274 -22.00 5.45 7.43
N LEU A 275 -22.55 5.75 6.25
CA LEU A 275 -23.22 4.75 5.41
C LEU A 275 -22.21 3.66 4.94
N ALA A 276 -21.02 4.05 4.50
CA ALA A 276 -19.97 3.09 4.13
C ALA A 276 -19.54 2.24 5.34
N GLY A 277 -19.47 2.83 6.53
CA GLY A 277 -19.23 2.12 7.79
C GLY A 277 -20.33 1.10 8.08
N LEU A 278 -21.60 1.50 7.98
CA LEU A 278 -22.76 0.62 8.17
C LEU A 278 -22.74 -0.55 7.17
N LEU A 279 -22.51 -0.27 5.89
CA LEU A 279 -22.43 -1.30 4.85
C LEU A 279 -21.26 -2.26 5.11
N THR A 280 -20.10 -1.73 5.53
CA THR A 280 -18.97 -2.58 5.96
C THR A 280 -19.36 -3.47 7.12
N GLY A 281 -20.06 -2.93 8.13
CA GLY A 281 -20.54 -3.68 9.29
C GLY A 281 -21.53 -4.78 8.91
N VAL A 282 -22.47 -4.49 8.01
CA VAL A 282 -23.45 -5.48 7.51
C VAL A 282 -22.75 -6.61 6.76
N VAL A 283 -21.84 -6.28 5.85
CA VAL A 283 -21.02 -7.30 5.14
C VAL A 283 -20.19 -8.13 6.12
N ALA A 284 -19.63 -7.49 7.14
CA ALA A 284 -18.82 -8.15 8.14
C ALA A 284 -19.62 -9.10 9.07
N ILE A 285 -20.95 -9.10 9.03
CA ILE A 285 -21.76 -10.13 9.72
C ILE A 285 -21.39 -11.52 9.16
N VAL A 286 -21.32 -11.63 7.83
CA VAL A 286 -21.04 -12.89 7.13
C VAL A 286 -19.55 -13.03 6.80
N VAL A 287 -18.87 -11.93 6.45
CA VAL A 287 -17.48 -11.90 5.95
C VAL A 287 -16.63 -10.98 6.84
N PRO A 288 -16.34 -11.35 8.11
CA PRO A 288 -15.60 -10.48 9.03
C PRO A 288 -14.21 -10.09 8.54
N GLN A 289 -13.56 -10.90 7.71
CA GLN A 289 -12.24 -10.66 7.16
C GLN A 289 -12.17 -9.47 6.20
N VAL A 290 -13.29 -8.87 5.77
CA VAL A 290 -13.25 -7.64 4.95
C VAL A 290 -12.87 -6.41 5.75
N MET A 291 -13.02 -6.46 7.08
CA MET A 291 -12.70 -5.33 7.96
C MET A 291 -11.20 -5.04 8.00
N GLY A 292 -10.86 -3.80 8.35
CA GLY A 292 -9.50 -3.33 8.51
C GLY A 292 -8.69 -3.28 7.21
N ASN A 293 -7.37 -3.34 7.33
CA ASN A 293 -6.43 -3.14 6.22
C ASN A 293 -6.44 -4.24 5.14
N GLY A 294 -6.93 -5.45 5.44
CA GLY A 294 -6.92 -6.61 4.55
C GLY A 294 -6.06 -7.77 5.03
N ARG A 295 -5.40 -7.63 6.19
CA ARG A 295 -4.58 -8.70 6.77
C ARG A 295 -5.39 -9.99 6.95
N ALA A 296 -6.60 -9.89 7.50
CA ALA A 296 -7.48 -11.02 7.71
C ALA A 296 -7.82 -11.77 6.42
N THR A 297 -8.15 -11.04 5.34
CA THR A 297 -8.46 -11.64 4.04
C THR A 297 -7.23 -12.33 3.45
N ALA A 298 -6.07 -11.70 3.50
CA ALA A 298 -4.83 -12.29 2.98
C ALA A 298 -4.42 -13.53 3.80
N GLN A 299 -4.43 -13.43 5.14
CA GLN A 299 -4.05 -14.55 6.00
C GLN A 299 -4.99 -15.76 5.85
N LEU A 300 -6.31 -15.52 5.72
CA LEU A 300 -7.27 -16.57 5.40
C LEU A 300 -6.87 -17.30 4.12
N SER A 301 -6.47 -16.56 3.10
CA SER A 301 -6.06 -17.13 1.81
C SER A 301 -4.74 -17.91 1.90
N PHE A 302 -3.74 -17.38 2.63
CA PHE A 302 -2.46 -18.08 2.84
C PHE A 302 -2.61 -19.38 3.66
N SER A 303 -3.56 -19.40 4.60
CA SER A 303 -3.80 -20.54 5.50
C SER A 303 -4.90 -21.48 4.98
N SER A 304 -5.43 -21.26 3.78
CA SER A 304 -6.49 -22.10 3.21
C SER A 304 -5.99 -23.49 2.87
N LYS A 305 -6.89 -24.47 2.97
CA LYS A 305 -6.64 -25.84 2.53
C LYS A 305 -6.95 -25.99 1.04
N ALA A 306 -6.34 -27.00 0.41
CA ALA A 306 -6.58 -27.35 -0.99
C ALA A 306 -7.93 -28.10 -1.14
N ASP A 307 -9.02 -27.47 -0.75
CA ASP A 307 -10.37 -28.02 -0.75
C ASP A 307 -11.32 -27.08 -1.51
N LEU A 308 -12.09 -27.67 -2.43
CA LEU A 308 -13.12 -26.93 -3.20
C LEU A 308 -14.19 -26.32 -2.29
N ALA A 309 -14.43 -26.89 -1.10
CA ALA A 309 -15.39 -26.35 -0.13
C ALA A 309 -14.99 -24.95 0.38
N VAL A 310 -13.73 -24.55 0.26
CA VAL A 310 -13.23 -23.23 0.68
C VAL A 310 -13.44 -22.17 -0.41
N LEU A 311 -13.63 -22.56 -1.67
CA LEU A 311 -13.79 -21.61 -2.77
C LEU A 311 -14.88 -20.55 -2.56
N PRO A 312 -16.10 -20.89 -2.07
CA PRO A 312 -17.16 -19.90 -1.91
C PRO A 312 -16.75 -18.77 -0.95
N ILE A 313 -16.09 -19.09 0.17
CA ILE A 313 -15.68 -18.05 1.13
C ILE A 313 -14.52 -17.21 0.60
N LEU A 314 -13.58 -17.77 -0.15
CA LEU A 314 -12.50 -17.02 -0.79
C LEU A 314 -13.04 -16.09 -1.87
N LEU A 315 -13.96 -16.56 -2.73
CA LEU A 315 -14.58 -15.74 -3.77
C LEU A 315 -15.42 -14.61 -3.17
N LEU A 316 -16.22 -14.93 -2.13
CA LEU A 316 -17.01 -13.93 -1.42
C LEU A 316 -16.10 -12.89 -0.75
N SER A 317 -14.98 -13.33 -0.14
CA SER A 317 -13.99 -12.44 0.47
C SER A 317 -13.34 -11.53 -0.58
N PHE A 318 -12.95 -12.07 -1.73
CA PHE A 318 -12.36 -11.31 -2.84
C PHE A 318 -13.29 -10.20 -3.31
N VAL A 319 -14.54 -10.55 -3.65
CA VAL A 319 -15.53 -9.61 -4.18
C VAL A 319 -15.94 -8.58 -3.12
N ALA A 320 -16.26 -9.04 -1.92
CA ALA A 320 -16.67 -8.18 -0.81
C ALA A 320 -15.55 -7.20 -0.42
N LYS A 321 -14.29 -7.68 -0.30
CA LYS A 321 -13.14 -6.82 0.02
C LYS A 321 -12.94 -5.73 -1.04
N ALA A 322 -13.02 -6.08 -2.33
CA ALA A 322 -12.91 -5.10 -3.40
C ALA A 322 -13.99 -4.02 -3.29
N ILE A 323 -15.26 -4.42 -3.19
CA ILE A 323 -16.40 -3.50 -3.12
C ILE A 323 -16.32 -2.60 -1.89
N VAL A 324 -16.13 -3.18 -0.71
CA VAL A 324 -16.13 -2.41 0.56
C VAL A 324 -14.94 -1.45 0.62
N THR A 325 -13.76 -1.83 0.08
CA THR A 325 -12.62 -0.92 -0.03
C THR A 325 -12.94 0.26 -0.96
N LEU A 326 -13.53 0.01 -2.13
CA LEU A 326 -13.92 1.08 -3.06
C LEU A 326 -14.99 2.01 -2.46
N LEU A 327 -15.98 1.46 -1.75
CA LEU A 327 -16.99 2.24 -1.03
C LEU A 327 -16.36 3.10 0.07
N THR A 328 -15.42 2.54 0.84
CA THR A 328 -14.67 3.29 1.87
C THR A 328 -13.94 4.48 1.26
N ILE A 329 -13.20 4.30 0.18
CA ILE A 329 -12.52 5.39 -0.53
C ILE A 329 -13.54 6.40 -1.05
N ARG A 330 -14.58 5.94 -1.74
CA ARG A 330 -15.62 6.78 -2.35
C ARG A 330 -16.39 7.63 -1.32
N SER A 331 -16.49 7.13 -0.08
CA SER A 331 -17.17 7.85 1.01
C SER A 331 -16.40 9.07 1.54
N GLY A 332 -15.13 9.23 1.15
CA GLY A 332 -14.27 10.33 1.58
C GLY A 332 -13.19 9.93 2.58
N ALA A 333 -13.10 8.66 2.96
CA ALA A 333 -12.01 8.18 3.79
C ALA A 333 -10.65 8.34 3.08
N SER A 334 -9.60 8.65 3.84
CA SER A 334 -8.21 8.67 3.36
C SER A 334 -7.47 7.46 3.91
N GLY A 335 -6.72 6.79 3.05
CA GLY A 335 -5.93 5.61 3.38
C GLY A 335 -5.37 4.97 2.11
N GLY A 336 -4.73 3.80 2.26
CA GLY A 336 -4.05 3.13 1.18
C GLY A 336 -4.81 1.98 0.53
N VAL A 337 -4.27 1.52 -0.59
CA VAL A 337 -4.79 0.37 -1.34
C VAL A 337 -3.74 -0.75 -1.52
N LEU A 338 -2.56 -0.62 -0.88
CA LEU A 338 -1.52 -1.65 -0.95
C LEU A 338 -1.98 -2.93 -0.26
N GLN A 339 -2.33 -2.84 1.01
CA GLN A 339 -2.81 -4.01 1.78
C GLN A 339 -4.11 -4.61 1.21
N PRO A 340 -5.14 -3.82 0.85
CA PRO A 340 -6.28 -4.37 0.11
C PRO A 340 -5.88 -5.05 -1.20
N GLY A 341 -4.88 -4.53 -1.92
CA GLY A 341 -4.34 -5.16 -3.13
C GLY A 341 -3.67 -6.50 -2.86
N ILE A 342 -2.86 -6.60 -1.79
CA ILE A 342 -2.28 -7.88 -1.32
C ILE A 342 -3.40 -8.88 -0.98
N ALA A 343 -4.41 -8.43 -0.25
CA ALA A 343 -5.53 -9.26 0.17
C ALA A 343 -6.31 -9.84 -1.03
N LEU A 344 -6.62 -9.00 -2.01
CA LEU A 344 -7.26 -9.44 -3.26
C LEU A 344 -6.37 -10.39 -4.05
N GLY A 345 -5.08 -10.07 -4.17
CA GLY A 345 -4.13 -10.92 -4.88
C GLY A 345 -3.97 -12.29 -4.21
N ALA A 346 -3.85 -12.33 -2.88
CA ALA A 346 -3.78 -13.57 -2.12
C ALA A 346 -5.05 -14.43 -2.30
N SER A 347 -6.24 -13.82 -2.20
CA SER A 347 -7.50 -14.53 -2.42
C SER A 347 -7.63 -15.04 -3.86
N GLY A 348 -7.30 -14.21 -4.85
CA GLY A 348 -7.32 -14.62 -6.25
C GLY A 348 -6.31 -15.73 -6.55
N GLY A 349 -5.09 -15.63 -6.01
CA GLY A 349 -4.07 -16.66 -6.12
C GLY A 349 -4.48 -17.98 -5.47
N ALA A 350 -5.07 -17.93 -4.27
CA ALA A 350 -5.60 -19.12 -3.60
C ALA A 350 -6.74 -19.79 -4.39
N ILE A 351 -7.69 -19.01 -4.91
CA ILE A 351 -8.80 -19.52 -5.75
C ILE A 351 -8.23 -20.23 -6.98
N LEU A 352 -7.35 -19.58 -7.72
CA LEU A 352 -6.73 -20.17 -8.91
C LEU A 352 -5.88 -21.39 -8.56
N GLY A 353 -5.15 -21.35 -7.42
CA GLY A 353 -4.35 -22.45 -6.92
C GLY A 353 -5.17 -23.67 -6.55
N ILE A 354 -6.31 -23.51 -5.86
CA ILE A 354 -7.22 -24.61 -5.53
C ILE A 354 -7.74 -25.28 -6.80
N LEU A 355 -8.14 -24.50 -7.81
CA LEU A 355 -8.58 -25.04 -9.08
C LEU A 355 -7.44 -25.74 -9.83
N TRP A 356 -6.24 -25.19 -9.81
CA TRP A 356 -5.05 -25.75 -10.43
C TRP A 356 -4.67 -27.11 -9.82
N MET A 357 -4.74 -27.20 -8.48
CA MET A 357 -4.41 -28.42 -7.75
C MET A 357 -5.40 -29.57 -7.97
N GLN A 358 -6.56 -29.35 -8.59
CA GLN A 358 -7.44 -30.44 -9.02
C GLN A 358 -6.81 -31.26 -10.17
N VAL A 359 -5.87 -30.65 -10.90
CA VAL A 359 -5.18 -31.27 -12.05
C VAL A 359 -3.73 -31.60 -11.72
N PHE A 360 -3.04 -30.69 -11.01
CA PHE A 360 -1.61 -30.73 -10.70
C PHE A 360 -1.42 -30.74 -9.18
N HIS A 361 -0.91 -31.80 -8.60
CA HIS A 361 -0.90 -32.00 -7.14
C HIS A 361 0.45 -31.59 -6.51
N THR A 362 0.95 -30.38 -6.76
CA THR A 362 2.37 -30.09 -6.57
C THR A 362 2.78 -29.05 -5.55
N ASN A 363 1.88 -28.16 -5.07
CA ASN A 363 2.31 -27.04 -4.20
C ASN A 363 1.29 -26.72 -3.09
N SER A 364 1.72 -25.97 -2.07
CA SER A 364 0.85 -25.45 -1.03
C SER A 364 0.01 -24.28 -1.52
N ILE A 365 -1.22 -24.14 -1.00
CA ILE A 365 -2.08 -22.99 -1.32
C ILE A 365 -1.41 -21.67 -0.96
N GLY A 366 -0.63 -21.63 0.12
CA GLY A 366 0.13 -20.45 0.53
C GLY A 366 1.06 -19.92 -0.57
N MET A 367 1.71 -20.82 -1.33
CA MET A 367 2.58 -20.44 -2.46
C MET A 367 1.80 -19.81 -3.62
N TYR A 368 0.64 -20.38 -3.97
CA TYR A 368 -0.24 -19.82 -5.00
C TYR A 368 -0.81 -18.46 -4.57
N ALA A 369 -1.22 -18.35 -3.31
CA ALA A 369 -1.71 -17.11 -2.72
C ALA A 369 -0.62 -16.02 -2.69
N LEU A 370 0.63 -16.38 -2.35
CA LEU A 370 1.78 -15.48 -2.32
C LEU A 370 2.08 -14.91 -3.71
N LEU A 371 2.17 -15.79 -4.70
CA LEU A 371 2.34 -15.41 -6.10
C LEU A 371 1.22 -14.48 -6.56
N GLY A 372 -0.02 -14.80 -6.22
CA GLY A 372 -1.18 -13.98 -6.56
C GLY A 372 -1.15 -12.61 -5.90
N ALA A 373 -0.72 -12.54 -4.63
CA ALA A 373 -0.57 -11.28 -3.89
C ALA A 373 0.43 -10.34 -4.59
N CYS A 374 1.60 -10.86 -4.98
CA CYS A 374 2.60 -10.11 -5.72
C CYS A 374 2.07 -9.65 -7.10
N ALA A 375 1.44 -10.55 -7.86
CA ALA A 375 0.96 -10.27 -9.21
C ALA A 375 -0.12 -9.18 -9.23
N LEU A 376 -1.16 -9.28 -8.40
CA LEU A 376 -2.23 -8.28 -8.37
C LEU A 376 -1.74 -6.94 -7.82
N LEU A 377 -0.87 -6.95 -6.79
CA LEU A 377 -0.28 -5.74 -6.26
C LEU A 377 0.55 -5.01 -7.32
N ALA A 378 1.41 -5.72 -8.05
CA ALA A 378 2.21 -5.15 -9.13
C ALA A 378 1.35 -4.48 -10.21
N ALA A 379 0.26 -5.15 -10.64
CA ALA A 379 -0.69 -4.61 -11.61
C ALA A 379 -1.42 -3.37 -11.09
N SER A 380 -1.91 -3.41 -9.86
CA SER A 380 -2.69 -2.32 -9.27
C SER A 380 -1.85 -1.08 -8.96
N GLN A 381 -0.59 -1.26 -8.56
CA GLN A 381 0.32 -0.15 -8.24
C GLN A 381 1.17 0.29 -9.43
N GLN A 382 1.35 -0.54 -10.46
CA GLN A 382 2.31 -0.35 -11.55
C GLN A 382 3.75 -0.19 -11.03
N ALA A 383 4.09 -1.01 -10.04
CA ALA A 383 5.38 -1.02 -9.36
C ALA A 383 5.79 -2.48 -9.09
N PRO A 384 6.36 -3.18 -10.07
CA PRO A 384 6.67 -4.60 -9.98
C PRO A 384 7.69 -4.93 -8.89
N LEU A 385 8.79 -4.18 -8.79
CA LEU A 385 9.84 -4.48 -7.80
C LEU A 385 9.34 -4.20 -6.38
N MET A 386 8.66 -3.07 -6.17
CA MET A 386 8.05 -2.77 -4.88
C MET A 386 7.05 -3.85 -4.45
N ALA A 387 6.24 -4.36 -5.38
CA ALA A 387 5.22 -5.37 -5.07
C ALA A 387 5.85 -6.70 -4.66
N ILE A 388 6.88 -7.18 -5.37
CA ILE A 388 7.62 -8.39 -5.00
C ILE A 388 8.24 -8.22 -3.62
N CYS A 389 9.03 -7.16 -3.43
CA CYS A 389 9.73 -6.95 -2.17
C CYS A 389 8.76 -6.82 -0.99
N LEU A 390 7.67 -6.04 -1.14
CA LEU A 390 6.72 -5.84 -0.05
C LEU A 390 6.08 -7.15 0.40
N VAL A 391 5.58 -7.95 -0.53
CA VAL A 391 4.86 -9.17 -0.18
C VAL A 391 5.82 -10.23 0.36
N MET A 392 7.03 -10.35 -0.20
CA MET A 392 8.05 -11.29 0.26
C MET A 392 8.59 -10.91 1.64
N GLU A 393 8.86 -9.62 1.90
CA GLU A 393 9.29 -9.15 3.24
C GLU A 393 8.19 -9.32 4.30
N LEU A 394 6.91 -9.13 3.94
CA LEU A 394 5.78 -9.33 4.86
C LEU A 394 5.55 -10.80 5.23
N ALA A 395 5.92 -11.71 4.35
CA ALA A 395 5.69 -13.15 4.51
C ALA A 395 6.94 -13.92 4.94
N ASP A 396 8.09 -13.26 5.14
CA ASP A 396 9.41 -13.89 5.31
C ASP A 396 9.65 -15.00 4.27
N ALA A 397 9.26 -14.71 3.01
CA ALA A 397 9.23 -15.72 1.97
C ALA A 397 10.64 -16.09 1.48
N PRO A 398 10.92 -17.40 1.22
CA PRO A 398 12.20 -17.84 0.73
C PRO A 398 12.58 -17.19 -0.60
N ILE A 399 13.86 -16.80 -0.74
CA ILE A 399 14.36 -16.06 -1.90
C ILE A 399 14.26 -16.84 -3.22
N ASN A 400 14.26 -18.18 -3.16
CA ASN A 400 14.08 -19.04 -4.33
C ASN A 400 12.73 -18.83 -5.03
N LEU A 401 11.69 -18.35 -4.32
CA LEU A 401 10.39 -18.02 -4.91
C LEU A 401 10.41 -16.78 -5.82
N PHE A 402 11.53 -16.04 -5.85
CA PHE A 402 11.68 -14.89 -6.74
C PHE A 402 11.47 -15.23 -8.22
N VAL A 403 11.84 -16.43 -8.66
CA VAL A 403 11.75 -16.84 -10.07
C VAL A 403 10.29 -16.96 -10.52
N PRO A 404 9.44 -17.80 -9.93
CA PRO A 404 8.04 -17.91 -10.34
C PRO A 404 7.24 -16.63 -10.06
N ILE A 405 7.49 -15.96 -8.92
CA ILE A 405 6.85 -14.71 -8.59
C ILE A 405 7.25 -13.60 -9.58
N GLY A 406 8.53 -13.50 -9.92
CA GLY A 406 9.03 -12.54 -10.91
C GLY A 406 8.38 -12.72 -12.28
N LEU A 407 8.20 -13.97 -12.72
CA LEU A 407 7.49 -14.28 -13.96
C LEU A 407 6.02 -13.83 -13.91
N ALA A 408 5.30 -14.19 -12.85
CA ALA A 408 3.90 -13.80 -12.66
C ALA A 408 3.73 -12.28 -12.60
N VAL A 409 4.62 -11.59 -11.88
CA VAL A 409 4.61 -10.13 -11.74
C VAL A 409 4.93 -9.45 -13.07
N ALA A 410 5.90 -9.94 -13.83
CA ALA A 410 6.21 -9.40 -15.17
C ALA A 410 5.02 -9.50 -16.11
N VAL A 411 4.38 -10.69 -16.19
CA VAL A 411 3.17 -10.91 -17.00
C VAL A 411 2.02 -10.03 -16.51
N SER A 412 1.82 -9.93 -15.20
CA SER A 412 0.77 -9.13 -14.59
C SER A 412 0.93 -7.64 -14.86
N ALA A 413 2.12 -7.09 -14.65
CA ALA A 413 2.43 -5.69 -14.92
C ALA A 413 2.27 -5.35 -16.41
N PHE A 414 2.73 -6.25 -17.30
CA PHE A 414 2.55 -6.11 -18.74
C PHE A 414 1.06 -6.11 -19.12
N THR A 415 0.27 -7.08 -18.63
CA THR A 415 -1.17 -7.16 -18.87
C THR A 415 -1.87 -5.89 -18.41
N ALA A 416 -1.61 -5.43 -17.20
CA ALA A 416 -2.20 -4.22 -16.67
C ALA A 416 -1.81 -2.97 -17.48
N SER A 417 -0.57 -2.89 -17.96
CA SER A 417 -0.10 -1.78 -18.79
C SER A 417 -0.82 -1.71 -20.15
N ARG A 418 -1.13 -2.87 -20.73
CA ARG A 418 -1.91 -2.96 -21.99
C ARG A 418 -3.36 -2.56 -21.77
N LEU A 419 -3.98 -3.07 -20.72
CA LEU A 419 -5.36 -2.70 -20.37
C LEU A 419 -5.52 -1.25 -19.95
N ALA A 420 -4.48 -0.59 -19.46
CA ALA A 420 -4.52 0.83 -19.10
C ALA A 420 -4.66 1.78 -20.31
N LYS A 421 -4.24 1.34 -21.51
CA LYS A 421 -4.37 2.13 -22.74
C LYS A 421 -5.79 2.02 -23.28
N PRO A 422 -6.44 3.13 -23.72
CA PRO A 422 -7.72 3.03 -24.41
C PRO A 422 -7.56 2.17 -25.69
N LEU A 423 -8.57 1.34 -25.99
CA LEU A 423 -8.58 0.44 -27.16
C LEU A 423 -8.25 1.15 -28.50
N ALA A 424 -8.55 2.43 -28.60
CA ALA A 424 -8.21 3.27 -29.76
C ALA A 424 -6.70 3.48 -30.01
N ALA A 425 -5.83 3.16 -29.03
CA ALA A 425 -4.37 3.32 -29.14
C ALA A 425 -3.65 2.05 -29.67
N TRP A 426 -4.39 1.03 -30.08
CA TRP A 426 -3.85 -0.24 -30.62
C TRP A 426 -3.53 -0.15 -32.13
N HIS A 427 -3.21 1.02 -32.66
CA HIS A 427 -2.67 1.10 -34.00
C HIS A 427 -1.24 0.57 -34.01
N LEU A 428 -1.03 -0.50 -34.77
CA LEU A 428 0.29 -0.99 -35.16
C LEU A 428 1.12 0.21 -35.66
N PRO A 429 2.41 0.28 -35.34
CA PRO A 429 3.25 1.31 -35.92
C PRO A 429 3.16 1.20 -37.44
N ARG A 430 2.60 2.22 -38.09
CA ARG A 430 2.68 2.33 -39.54
C ARG A 430 4.15 2.31 -39.88
N ALA A 431 4.57 1.31 -40.67
CA ALA A 431 5.88 1.31 -41.29
C ALA A 431 6.05 2.67 -41.99
N LYS A 432 7.08 3.42 -41.61
CA LYS A 432 7.46 4.60 -42.37
C LYS A 432 7.74 4.14 -43.80
N ALA A 433 6.90 4.55 -44.73
CA ALA A 433 7.19 4.42 -46.14
C ALA A 433 8.53 5.14 -46.36
N ALA A 434 9.51 4.38 -46.85
CA ALA A 434 10.76 4.95 -47.28
C ALA A 434 10.43 5.83 -48.51
N ASP A 435 10.48 7.14 -48.33
CA ASP A 435 10.49 8.04 -49.44
C ASP A 435 11.82 7.86 -50.23
N ARG A 436 11.66 7.48 -51.46
CA ARG A 436 12.71 7.48 -52.47
C ARG A 436 12.94 8.90 -53.01
#